data_23f7e5c3e2329c6b20f1c0d67bb4cb23
#
_entry.id   23f7e5c3e2329c6b20f1c0d67bb4cb23
#
_cell.length_a   1.000
_cell.length_b   1.000
_cell.length_c   1.000
_cell.angle_alpha   90.00
_cell.angle_beta   90.00
_cell.angle_gamma   90.00
#
_symmetry.space_group_name_H-M   'P 1'
#
loop_
_entity.id
_entity.type
_entity.pdbx_description
1 polymer ?
#
loop_
_entity_poly.entity_id
_entity_poly.type
_entity_poly.pdbx_seq_one_letter_code
_entity_poly.pdbx_strand_id
1 'polypeptide(L)'
;MSIDELCALPVETLAEKDCLLFLWATFPQLPEALRLIRAWGFTFKTVAFVWLKLNKKSPTWFYGLGYWTRGNAEICLLAKRGKPKRRSAGVHQFIISPVEEHSKKPDVTRDKIIELAGDLPRVELFARQKAPGWDVWGNEMDSDLSLTPQENVSETR
;
A
#
# COMPACT_ATOMS: atom_id res chain seq x y z
N MET A 1 -12.15 -8.29 -4.19
CA MET A 1 -12.85 -7.55 -3.11
C MET A 1 -13.40 -6.23 -3.63
N SER A 2 -14.62 -5.89 -3.29
CA SER A 2 -15.17 -4.56 -3.52
C SER A 2 -14.55 -3.52 -2.58
N ILE A 3 -14.70 -2.24 -2.90
CA ILE A 3 -14.25 -1.17 -2.00
C ILE A 3 -14.96 -1.22 -0.64
N ASP A 4 -16.23 -1.60 -0.62
CA ASP A 4 -16.98 -1.73 0.62
C ASP A 4 -16.45 -2.88 1.50
N GLU A 5 -16.10 -4.00 0.90
CA GLU A 5 -15.46 -5.12 1.59
C GLU A 5 -14.07 -4.76 2.11
N LEU A 6 -13.28 -4.02 1.34
CA LEU A 6 -11.98 -3.51 1.78
C LEU A 6 -12.11 -2.56 2.96
N CYS A 7 -13.07 -1.64 2.91
CA CYS A 7 -13.34 -0.71 4.00
C CYS A 7 -13.80 -1.43 5.28
N ALA A 8 -14.44 -2.59 5.17
CA ALA A 8 -14.91 -3.39 6.29
C ALA A 8 -13.82 -4.22 6.97
N LEU A 9 -12.64 -4.37 6.35
CA LEU A 9 -11.52 -5.05 6.99
C LEU A 9 -11.06 -4.28 8.22
N PRO A 10 -10.88 -4.95 9.37
CA PRO A 10 -10.51 -4.28 10.63
C PRO A 10 -9.01 -3.99 10.70
N VAL A 11 -8.47 -3.29 9.72
CA VAL A 11 -7.04 -2.98 9.59
C VAL A 11 -6.54 -2.16 10.78
N GLU A 12 -7.37 -1.31 11.35
CA GLU A 12 -7.03 -0.54 12.55
C GLU A 12 -6.64 -1.40 13.76
N THR A 13 -7.10 -2.65 13.82
CA THR A 13 -6.73 -3.59 14.90
C THR A 13 -5.27 -4.03 14.83
N LEU A 14 -4.64 -3.88 13.67
CA LEU A 14 -3.22 -4.17 13.45
C LEU A 14 -2.33 -2.97 13.76
N ALA A 15 -2.91 -1.77 13.81
CA ALA A 15 -2.16 -0.53 13.97
C ALA A 15 -1.92 -0.21 15.44
N GLU A 16 -0.69 0.17 15.76
CA GLU A 16 -0.35 0.78 17.02
C GLU A 16 -0.88 2.22 17.09
N LYS A 17 -0.77 2.84 18.28
CA LYS A 17 -1.18 4.24 18.48
C LYS A 17 -0.54 5.19 17.46
N ASP A 18 0.76 5.03 17.21
CA ASP A 18 1.54 5.77 16.23
C ASP A 18 1.92 4.82 15.09
N CYS A 19 1.32 5.00 13.94
CA CYS A 19 1.46 4.06 12.83
C CYS A 19 1.46 4.77 11.48
N LEU A 20 2.24 4.25 10.54
CA LEU A 20 2.25 4.66 9.14
C LEU A 20 1.53 3.63 8.27
N LEU A 21 0.79 4.11 7.30
CA LEU A 21 0.18 3.32 6.25
C LEU A 21 0.74 3.74 4.89
N PHE A 22 1.19 2.76 4.12
CA PHE A 22 1.61 2.93 2.73
C PHE A 22 0.62 2.20 1.84
N LEU A 23 -0.09 2.92 0.99
CA LEU A 23 -1.16 2.37 0.17
C LEU A 23 -0.91 2.64 -1.31
N TRP A 24 -0.70 1.59 -2.08
CA TRP A 24 -0.63 1.68 -3.53
C TRP A 24 -1.99 1.98 -4.15
N ALA A 25 -2.00 2.91 -5.07
CA ALA A 25 -3.18 3.27 -5.84
C ALA A 25 -2.83 3.57 -7.28
N THR A 26 -3.67 3.11 -8.20
CA THR A 26 -3.68 3.63 -9.57
C THR A 26 -4.36 5.00 -9.58
N PHE A 27 -4.01 5.86 -10.52
CA PHE A 27 -4.58 7.21 -10.57
C PHE A 27 -6.13 7.21 -10.69
N PRO A 28 -6.76 6.34 -11.51
CA PRO A 28 -8.22 6.30 -11.57
C PRO A 28 -8.89 5.87 -10.26
N GLN A 29 -8.19 5.12 -9.42
CA GLN A 29 -8.71 4.62 -8.13
C GLN A 29 -8.36 5.53 -6.95
N LEU A 30 -7.83 6.73 -7.21
CA LEU A 30 -7.42 7.64 -6.13
C LEU A 30 -8.57 8.00 -5.17
N PRO A 31 -9.81 8.30 -5.62
CA PRO A 31 -10.91 8.57 -4.70
C PRO A 31 -11.21 7.42 -3.76
N GLU A 32 -11.20 6.19 -4.26
CA GLU A 32 -11.42 4.97 -3.48
C GLU A 32 -10.29 4.73 -2.48
N ALA A 33 -9.05 4.98 -2.88
CA ALA A 33 -7.90 4.87 -1.98
C ALA A 33 -7.99 5.86 -0.81
N LEU A 34 -8.40 7.09 -1.07
CA LEU A 34 -8.59 8.09 -0.03
C LEU A 34 -9.73 7.71 0.93
N ARG A 35 -10.82 7.15 0.40
CA ARG A 35 -11.91 6.59 1.21
C ARG A 35 -11.42 5.46 2.12
N LEU A 36 -10.62 4.56 1.58
CA LEU A 36 -10.08 3.41 2.29
C LEU A 36 -9.17 3.83 3.44
N ILE A 37 -8.32 4.82 3.22
CA ILE A 37 -7.45 5.39 4.26
C ILE A 37 -8.28 5.86 5.45
N ARG A 38 -9.36 6.59 5.21
CA ARG A 38 -10.25 7.06 6.27
C ARG A 38 -10.97 5.91 6.97
N ALA A 39 -11.46 4.94 6.21
CA ALA A 39 -12.18 3.77 6.75
C ALA A 39 -11.29 2.95 7.68
N TRP A 40 -9.99 2.87 7.40
CA TRP A 40 -9.02 2.15 8.23
C TRP A 40 -8.50 2.97 9.42
N GLY A 41 -9.01 4.19 9.64
CA GLY A 41 -8.65 5.03 10.78
C GLY A 41 -7.38 5.82 10.62
N PHE A 42 -6.93 6.07 9.39
CA PHE A 42 -5.74 6.86 9.08
C PHE A 42 -6.09 8.21 8.47
N THR A 43 -5.13 9.13 8.52
CA THR A 43 -5.22 10.45 7.88
C THR A 43 -4.20 10.52 6.75
N PHE A 44 -4.66 10.83 5.54
CA PHE A 44 -3.79 11.05 4.38
C PHE A 44 -2.81 12.20 4.65
N LYS A 45 -1.55 12.01 4.26
CA LYS A 45 -0.51 13.03 4.40
C LYS A 45 0.06 13.49 3.07
N THR A 46 0.51 12.57 2.24
CA THR A 46 1.18 12.87 0.97
C THR A 46 1.31 11.61 0.12
N VAL A 47 1.93 11.77 -1.04
CA VAL A 47 2.42 10.65 -1.84
C VAL A 47 3.82 10.29 -1.36
N ALA A 48 4.00 9.09 -0.86
CA ALA A 48 5.32 8.59 -0.44
C ALA A 48 6.20 8.30 -1.64
N PHE A 49 5.69 7.50 -2.58
CA PHE A 49 6.46 7.07 -3.74
C PHE A 49 5.66 7.21 -5.03
N VAL A 50 6.39 7.53 -6.10
CA VAL A 50 5.90 7.49 -7.47
C VAL A 50 6.74 6.47 -8.22
N TRP A 51 6.09 5.37 -8.62
CA TRP A 51 6.73 4.36 -9.44
C TRP A 51 6.60 4.72 -10.91
N LEU A 52 7.72 5.05 -11.51
CA LEU A 52 7.86 5.28 -12.95
C LEU A 52 8.21 3.94 -13.60
N LYS A 53 7.28 3.39 -14.38
CA LYS A 53 7.36 2.03 -14.90
C LYS A 53 8.23 1.96 -16.15
N LEU A 54 9.19 1.06 -16.12
CA LEU A 54 9.95 0.66 -17.29
C LEU A 54 9.39 -0.62 -17.91
N ASN A 55 9.69 -0.84 -19.17
CA ASN A 55 9.39 -2.11 -19.83
C ASN A 55 10.14 -3.26 -19.18
N LYS A 56 9.56 -4.45 -19.25
CA LYS A 56 10.11 -5.65 -18.59
C LYS A 56 11.50 -6.05 -19.14
N LYS A 57 11.72 -5.85 -20.43
CA LYS A 57 12.91 -6.36 -21.15
C LYS A 57 13.79 -5.27 -21.77
N SER A 58 13.47 -4.00 -21.57
CA SER A 58 14.25 -2.88 -22.10
C SER A 58 14.19 -1.68 -21.15
N PRO A 59 15.24 -0.83 -21.13
CA PRO A 59 15.29 0.35 -20.27
C PRO A 59 14.49 1.53 -20.84
N THR A 60 13.35 1.26 -21.47
CA THR A 60 12.44 2.25 -22.04
C THR A 60 11.17 2.33 -21.22
N TRP A 61 10.46 3.46 -21.33
CA TRP A 61 9.24 3.68 -20.58
C TRP A 61 8.13 2.71 -21.00
N PHE A 62 7.49 2.12 -20.01
CA PHE A 62 6.28 1.34 -20.20
C PHE A 62 5.11 2.27 -20.59
N TYR A 63 4.25 1.80 -21.49
CA TYR A 63 3.03 2.50 -21.86
C TYR A 63 1.80 1.64 -21.54
N GLY A 64 0.99 2.11 -20.58
CA GLY A 64 -0.28 1.50 -20.28
C GLY A 64 -1.35 1.82 -21.34
N LEU A 65 -2.50 1.16 -21.23
CA LEU A 65 -3.65 1.34 -22.13
C LEU A 65 -4.69 2.28 -21.55
N GLY A 66 -4.27 3.34 -20.86
CA GLY A 66 -5.16 4.33 -20.29
C GLY A 66 -6.05 5.00 -21.34
N TYR A 67 -7.28 5.31 -20.98
CA TYR A 67 -8.25 5.93 -21.89
C TYR A 67 -7.85 7.36 -22.31
N TRP A 68 -7.34 8.15 -21.35
CA TRP A 68 -6.96 9.54 -21.60
C TRP A 68 -5.48 9.67 -21.98
N THR A 69 -4.60 9.21 -21.12
CA THR A 69 -3.16 9.20 -21.38
C THR A 69 -2.62 7.78 -21.26
N ARG A 70 -1.45 7.53 -21.84
CA ARG A 70 -0.77 6.24 -21.71
C ARG A 70 -0.11 6.17 -20.33
N GLY A 71 -0.89 5.67 -19.34
CA GLY A 71 -0.44 5.61 -17.96
C GLY A 71 0.81 4.75 -17.78
N ASN A 72 1.85 5.33 -17.21
CA ASN A 72 3.13 4.66 -16.96
C ASN A 72 3.67 4.91 -15.56
N ALA A 73 2.81 5.29 -14.64
CA ALA A 73 3.14 5.49 -13.24
C ALA A 73 2.05 4.94 -12.32
N GLU A 74 2.46 4.56 -11.12
CA GLU A 74 1.57 4.33 -9.97
C GLU A 74 2.09 5.08 -8.77
N ILE A 75 1.21 5.38 -7.83
CA ILE A 75 1.56 6.10 -6.62
C ILE A 75 1.33 5.24 -5.37
N CYS A 76 2.22 5.41 -4.40
CA CYS A 76 2.07 4.88 -3.07
C CYS A 76 1.75 6.04 -2.11
N LEU A 77 0.55 6.04 -1.56
CA LEU A 77 0.09 7.08 -0.66
C LEU A 77 0.66 6.85 0.74
N LEU A 78 0.97 7.93 1.44
CA LEU A 78 1.37 7.93 2.83
C LEU A 78 0.25 8.47 3.70
N ALA A 79 -0.17 7.69 4.67
CA ALA A 79 -1.12 8.09 5.69
C ALA A 79 -0.58 7.79 7.08
N LYS A 80 -1.09 8.45 8.08
CA LYS A 80 -0.66 8.27 9.47
C LYS A 80 -1.83 8.10 10.43
N ARG A 81 -1.53 7.43 11.53
CA ARG A 81 -2.34 7.41 12.76
C ARG A 81 -1.43 7.86 13.91
N GLY A 82 -1.94 8.75 14.76
CA GLY A 82 -1.13 9.33 15.83
C GLY A 82 -0.01 10.25 15.33
N LYS A 83 1.16 10.13 15.91
CA LYS A 83 2.32 10.98 15.63
C LYS A 83 3.59 10.17 15.33
N PRO A 84 3.59 9.32 14.29
CA PRO A 84 4.78 8.60 13.89
C PRO A 84 5.84 9.58 13.37
N LYS A 85 7.12 9.25 13.56
CA LYS A 85 8.24 10.08 13.13
C LYS A 85 9.04 9.35 12.06
N ARG A 86 9.50 10.08 11.04
CA ARG A 86 10.47 9.54 10.09
C ARG A 86 11.84 9.34 10.76
N ARG A 87 12.58 8.34 10.29
CA ARG A 87 13.96 8.08 10.69
C ARG A 87 14.98 8.74 9.79
N SER A 88 14.66 8.91 8.52
CA SER A 88 15.55 9.49 7.52
C SER A 88 14.84 10.60 6.75
N ALA A 89 15.58 11.67 6.45
CA ALA A 89 15.15 12.75 5.58
C ALA A 89 15.63 12.55 4.13
N GLY A 90 16.37 11.49 3.83
CA GLY A 90 17.03 11.27 2.55
C GLY A 90 16.35 10.26 1.63
N VAL A 91 15.17 9.74 1.96
CA VAL A 91 14.47 8.78 1.12
C VAL A 91 13.81 9.49 -0.07
N HIS A 92 14.20 9.11 -1.27
CA HIS A 92 13.69 9.71 -2.50
C HIS A 92 12.32 9.17 -2.88
N GLN A 93 11.51 10.01 -3.49
CA GLN A 93 10.13 9.68 -3.87
C GLN A 93 10.03 8.80 -5.10
N PHE A 94 10.89 8.99 -6.10
CA PHE A 94 10.83 8.23 -7.34
C PHE A 94 11.37 6.82 -7.17
N ILE A 95 10.61 5.86 -7.70
CA ILE A 95 11.06 4.50 -7.94
C ILE A 95 11.02 4.29 -9.44
N ILE A 96 12.16 4.07 -10.06
CA ILE A 96 12.27 3.75 -11.48
C ILE A 96 12.60 2.27 -11.58
N SER A 97 11.66 1.47 -12.04
CA SER A 97 11.76 0.02 -11.99
C SER A 97 10.90 -0.63 -13.08
N PRO A 98 11.33 -1.76 -13.64
CA PRO A 98 10.53 -2.49 -14.62
C PRO A 98 9.23 -3.01 -14.04
N VAL A 99 8.21 -3.09 -14.89
CA VAL A 99 7.03 -3.90 -14.59
C VAL A 99 7.44 -5.37 -14.51
N GLU A 100 6.85 -6.09 -13.60
CA GLU A 100 7.07 -7.51 -13.41
C GLU A 100 5.77 -8.28 -13.68
N GLU A 101 5.45 -9.26 -12.87
CA GLU A 101 4.17 -9.95 -12.93
C GLU A 101 3.01 -8.98 -12.71
N HIS A 102 1.83 -9.33 -13.24
CA HIS A 102 0.65 -8.48 -13.10
C HIS A 102 0.42 -8.01 -11.67
N SER A 103 0.28 -6.70 -11.51
CA SER A 103 0.05 -6.01 -10.23
C SER A 103 1.16 -6.14 -9.19
N LYS A 104 2.29 -6.77 -9.48
CA LYS A 104 3.42 -6.83 -8.56
C LYS A 104 4.09 -5.45 -8.44
N LYS A 105 4.30 -5.00 -7.23
CA LYS A 105 4.98 -3.74 -6.91
C LYS A 105 6.49 -3.98 -6.75
N PRO A 106 7.33 -2.95 -6.98
CA PRO A 106 8.79 -3.10 -6.83
C PRO A 106 9.18 -3.49 -5.41
N ASP A 107 10.03 -4.51 -5.28
CA ASP A 107 10.52 -4.99 -3.97
C ASP A 107 11.32 -3.93 -3.21
N VAL A 108 12.01 -3.03 -3.93
CA VAL A 108 12.77 -1.91 -3.34
C VAL A 108 11.89 -1.00 -2.47
N THR A 109 10.60 -1.00 -2.67
CA THR A 109 9.66 -0.23 -1.85
C THR A 109 9.73 -0.62 -0.39
N ARG A 110 9.88 -1.93 -0.09
CA ARG A 110 10.01 -2.42 1.30
C ARG A 110 11.25 -1.84 1.97
N ASP A 111 12.37 -1.81 1.27
CA ASP A 111 13.64 -1.26 1.79
C ASP A 111 13.54 0.25 2.04
N LYS A 112 12.89 0.97 1.14
CA LYS A 112 12.64 2.41 1.28
C LYS A 112 11.72 2.72 2.48
N ILE A 113 10.72 1.91 2.72
CA ILE A 113 9.83 2.05 3.89
C ILE A 113 10.62 1.87 5.18
N ILE A 114 11.48 0.87 5.26
CA ILE A 114 12.32 0.62 6.43
C ILE A 114 13.30 1.78 6.65
N GLU A 115 13.92 2.29 5.60
CA GLU A 115 14.78 3.47 5.67
C GLU A 115 14.03 4.69 6.19
N LEU A 116 12.82 4.93 5.69
CA LEU A 116 11.99 6.07 6.08
C LEU A 116 11.45 5.95 7.51
N ALA A 117 10.87 4.81 7.85
CA ALA A 117 10.13 4.60 9.10
C ALA A 117 10.97 3.98 10.21
N GLY A 118 12.04 3.30 9.89
CA GLY A 118 12.86 2.52 10.82
C GLY A 118 12.45 1.05 10.88
N ASP A 119 13.20 0.28 11.67
CA ASP A 119 12.96 -1.14 11.89
C ASP A 119 11.86 -1.34 12.95
N LEU A 120 10.63 -1.12 12.53
CA LEU A 120 9.42 -1.25 13.34
C LEU A 120 8.67 -2.53 12.94
N PRO A 121 7.78 -3.06 13.79
CA PRO A 121 6.84 -4.09 13.40
C PRO A 121 6.06 -3.64 12.16
N ARG A 122 5.96 -4.51 11.17
CA ARG A 122 5.35 -4.18 9.89
C ARG A 122 4.64 -5.37 9.26
N VAL A 123 3.59 -5.08 8.54
CA VAL A 123 2.79 -6.07 7.83
C VAL A 123 2.51 -5.60 6.40
N GLU A 124 2.54 -6.52 5.46
CA GLU A 124 2.10 -6.31 4.09
C GLU A 124 0.76 -7.00 3.89
N LEU A 125 -0.25 -6.23 3.54
CA LEU A 125 -1.57 -6.74 3.21
C LEU A 125 -1.65 -7.04 1.70
N PHE A 126 -2.41 -8.06 1.33
CA PHE A 126 -2.52 -8.55 -0.04
C PHE A 126 -1.17 -8.98 -0.61
N ALA A 127 -0.32 -9.51 0.25
CA ALA A 127 0.99 -9.99 -0.14
C ALA A 127 0.88 -11.22 -1.05
N ARG A 128 1.79 -11.32 -2.01
CA ARG A 128 1.90 -12.46 -2.93
C ARG A 128 2.89 -13.48 -2.46
N GLN A 129 3.84 -13.07 -1.64
CA GLN A 129 4.90 -13.90 -1.09
C GLN A 129 5.38 -13.35 0.24
N LYS A 130 6.02 -14.17 1.03
CA LYS A 130 6.67 -13.72 2.25
C LYS A 130 7.94 -12.93 1.92
N ALA A 131 8.19 -11.88 2.69
CA ALA A 131 9.42 -11.10 2.64
C ALA A 131 10.08 -11.10 4.01
N PRO A 132 11.43 -11.25 4.09
CA PRO A 132 12.14 -11.24 5.37
C PRO A 132 11.84 -9.96 6.17
N GLY A 133 11.48 -10.12 7.44
CA GLY A 133 11.17 -9.03 8.35
C GLY A 133 9.77 -8.43 8.21
N TRP A 134 8.91 -8.99 7.38
CA TRP A 134 7.53 -8.57 7.18
C TRP A 134 6.56 -9.68 7.56
N ASP A 135 5.55 -9.34 8.37
CA ASP A 135 4.35 -10.16 8.47
C ASP A 135 3.52 -9.98 7.20
N VAL A 136 2.79 -10.99 6.79
CA VAL A 136 2.04 -10.97 5.54
C VAL A 136 0.61 -11.45 5.74
N TRP A 137 -0.28 -10.92 4.93
CA TRP A 137 -1.65 -11.36 4.79
C TRP A 137 -2.08 -11.31 3.32
N GLY A 138 -2.68 -12.38 2.83
CA GLY A 138 -3.14 -12.46 1.46
C GLY A 138 -3.62 -13.86 1.08
N ASN A 139 -4.09 -14.03 -0.16
CA ASN A 139 -4.66 -15.28 -0.66
C ASN A 139 -3.66 -16.21 -1.34
N GLU A 140 -2.46 -15.70 -1.66
CA GLU A 140 -1.45 -16.43 -2.46
C GLU A 140 -0.36 -17.11 -1.62
N MET A 141 -0.44 -17.02 -0.28
CA MET A 141 0.51 -17.65 0.64
C MET A 141 -0.09 -17.77 2.04
N ASP A 142 0.59 -18.49 2.94
CA ASP A 142 0.17 -18.58 4.34
C ASP A 142 0.32 -17.24 5.04
N SER A 143 -0.77 -16.75 5.65
CA SER A 143 -0.81 -15.49 6.36
C SER A 143 -0.32 -15.63 7.80
N ASP A 144 0.41 -14.61 8.28
CA ASP A 144 0.90 -14.55 9.67
C ASP A 144 -0.15 -14.01 10.65
N LEU A 145 -1.25 -13.45 10.12
CA LEU A 145 -2.34 -12.84 10.90
C LEU A 145 -3.69 -13.09 10.25
N SER A 146 -4.75 -12.79 10.97
CA SER A 146 -6.12 -12.91 10.48
C SER A 146 -6.83 -11.57 10.53
N LEU A 147 -7.56 -11.26 9.44
CA LEU A 147 -8.46 -10.12 9.34
C LEU A 147 -9.84 -10.62 8.97
N THR A 148 -10.74 -10.63 9.94
CA THR A 148 -12.14 -10.98 9.72
C THR A 148 -12.95 -9.69 9.68
N PRO A 149 -13.73 -9.41 8.60
CA PRO A 149 -14.60 -8.25 8.56
C PRO A 149 -15.53 -8.25 9.76
N GLN A 150 -15.74 -7.08 10.38
CA GLN A 150 -16.73 -6.92 11.42
C GLN A 150 -18.10 -7.12 10.78
N GLU A 151 -18.85 -8.10 11.26
CA GLU A 151 -20.27 -8.19 10.97
C GLU A 151 -20.91 -6.96 11.60
N ASN A 152 -21.56 -6.14 10.77
CA ASN A 152 -22.48 -5.14 11.30
C ASN A 152 -23.60 -5.89 11.96
N VAL A 153 -23.52 -6.05 13.27
CA VAL A 153 -24.67 -6.42 14.08
C VAL A 153 -25.60 -5.21 14.01
N SER A 154 -26.51 -5.23 13.04
CA SER A 154 -27.66 -4.35 13.08
C SER A 154 -28.44 -4.76 14.31
N GLU A 155 -28.30 -4.03 15.40
CA GLU A 155 -29.25 -4.08 16.48
C GLU A 155 -30.60 -3.60 15.93
N THR A 156 -31.38 -4.52 15.43
CA THR A 156 -32.84 -4.33 15.27
C THR A 156 -33.41 -4.28 16.65
N ARG A 157 -33.64 -3.08 17.16
CA ARG A 157 -34.63 -2.86 18.21
C ARG A 157 -35.98 -2.62 17.60
#